data_a803886d2e6b57dba3bef1c437886fa3
#
_entry.id   a803886d2e6b57dba3bef1c437886fa3
#
_cell.length_a   1.000
_cell.length_b   1.000
_cell.length_c   1.000
_cell.angle_alpha   90.00
_cell.angle_beta   90.00
_cell.angle_gamma   90.00
#
_symmetry.space_group_name_H-M   'P 1'
#
loop_
_entity.id
_entity.type
_entity.pdbx_description
1 polymer ?
#
loop_
_entity_poly.entity_id
_entity_poly.type
_entity_poly.pdbx_seq_one_letter_code
_entity_poly.pdbx_strand_id
1 'polypeptide(L)'
;MYIVGDYSDGSITIYQEVMKVRKAIIPAAGLGTRFLPATKAIAKEMLPIVDIPTIQYIIQEAVDSGIEEILIITNSNKHAMENHFDKNYELEERLKESGKLEQVKMIQDIADMANIYYIRQKEPKGLGHAVLCAKSFIGDEPFAVLLGDDVVVNKEGKPALKQLIEQYEKTSASVIGVQTVDKKDVSKYGIVEPSKSHPAKGRLVKLTDMVEKPAVEKAPSQLAVLGRYVLTPEIFELLETQGKGAGGEIQL
;
A
#
# COMPACT_ATOMS: atom_id res chain seq x y z
N MET A 1 -4.89 16.64 17.05
CA MET A 1 -3.88 16.78 18.13
C MET A 1 -4.62 16.79 19.45
N TYR A 2 -4.56 15.69 20.20
CA TYR A 2 -5.16 15.62 21.53
C TYR A 2 -4.04 15.84 22.57
N ILE A 3 -4.22 16.81 23.43
CA ILE A 3 -3.28 17.10 24.53
C ILE A 3 -3.88 16.45 25.79
N VAL A 4 -3.22 15.43 26.31
CA VAL A 4 -3.52 14.89 27.65
C VAL A 4 -2.43 15.44 28.59
N GLY A 5 -2.82 16.31 29.49
CA GLY A 5 -1.89 16.88 30.51
C GLY A 5 -2.08 16.14 31.84
N ASP A 6 -0.99 15.67 32.45
CA ASP A 6 -0.96 15.24 33.83
C ASP A 6 -0.46 16.40 34.70
N TYR A 7 -1.19 16.72 35.78
CA TYR A 7 -0.93 17.84 36.70
C TYR A 7 -0.38 17.39 38.06
N SER A 8 0.17 16.19 38.15
CA SER A 8 0.51 15.60 39.46
C SER A 8 1.70 16.25 40.18
N ASP A 9 2.55 17.03 39.48
CA ASP A 9 3.75 17.67 40.07
C ASP A 9 3.93 19.16 39.74
N GLY A 10 2.90 19.79 39.14
CA GLY A 10 2.95 21.19 38.72
C GLY A 10 3.67 21.43 37.40
N SER A 11 4.13 20.38 36.70
CA SER A 11 4.63 20.44 35.35
C SER A 11 3.56 19.89 34.34
N ILE A 12 3.45 20.55 33.19
CA ILE A 12 2.59 20.06 32.11
C ILE A 12 3.45 19.16 31.20
N THR A 13 3.27 17.86 31.32
CA THR A 13 3.85 16.95 30.33
C THR A 13 2.87 16.79 29.16
N ILE A 14 3.23 17.36 28.01
CA ILE A 14 2.45 17.24 26.79
C ILE A 14 2.84 15.93 26.11
N TYR A 15 1.94 14.95 26.13
CA TYR A 15 2.10 13.73 25.31
C TYR A 15 1.51 14.02 23.93
N GLN A 16 2.35 14.04 22.92
CA GLN A 16 1.87 14.02 21.54
C GLN A 16 1.49 12.58 21.23
N GLU A 17 0.18 12.30 21.25
CA GLU A 17 -0.32 10.98 20.80
C GLU A 17 -0.07 10.84 19.32
N VAL A 18 0.71 9.83 18.93
CA VAL A 18 0.94 9.49 17.53
C VAL A 18 -0.34 8.91 16.95
N MET A 19 -0.87 9.53 15.90
CA MET A 19 -2.07 9.01 15.24
C MET A 19 -1.80 7.62 14.69
N LYS A 20 -2.74 6.71 14.92
CA LYS A 20 -2.66 5.33 14.41
C LYS A 20 -2.87 5.30 12.90
N VAL A 21 -2.15 4.43 12.21
CA VAL A 21 -2.37 4.13 10.80
C VAL A 21 -3.52 3.13 10.69
N ARG A 22 -4.73 3.61 10.36
CA ARG A 22 -5.95 2.79 10.26
C ARG A 22 -6.44 2.64 8.83
N LYS A 23 -6.00 3.52 7.93
CA LYS A 23 -6.42 3.57 6.54
C LYS A 23 -5.31 3.09 5.62
N ALA A 24 -5.69 2.38 4.57
CA ALA A 24 -4.78 2.01 3.49
C ALA A 24 -5.38 2.34 2.13
N ILE A 25 -4.50 2.61 1.16
CA ILE A 25 -4.88 2.73 -0.24
C ILE A 25 -4.14 1.68 -1.08
N ILE A 26 -4.84 1.13 -2.06
CA ILE A 26 -4.27 0.15 -2.99
C ILE A 26 -4.42 0.70 -4.42
N PRO A 27 -3.35 1.28 -5.00
CA PRO A 27 -3.34 1.70 -6.39
C PRO A 27 -3.43 0.48 -7.32
N ALA A 28 -4.56 0.31 -7.99
CA ALA A 28 -4.87 -0.81 -8.88
C ALA A 28 -5.42 -0.37 -10.24
N ALA A 29 -5.24 0.90 -10.65
CA ALA A 29 -5.76 1.43 -11.91
C ALA A 29 -4.89 1.12 -13.15
N GLY A 30 -3.70 0.56 -12.98
CA GLY A 30 -2.76 0.28 -14.07
C GLY A 30 -3.27 -0.79 -15.07
N LEU A 31 -2.84 -0.70 -16.33
CA LEU A 31 -3.31 -1.57 -17.42
C LEU A 31 -2.71 -2.98 -17.41
N GLY A 32 -1.65 -3.22 -16.64
CA GLY A 32 -1.04 -4.56 -16.53
C GLY A 32 -0.35 -5.07 -17.79
N THR A 33 0.16 -4.20 -18.65
CA THR A 33 0.71 -4.57 -19.98
C THR A 33 1.86 -5.57 -19.94
N ARG A 34 2.58 -5.67 -18.82
CA ARG A 34 3.66 -6.65 -18.61
C ARG A 34 3.16 -8.10 -18.53
N PHE A 35 1.87 -8.29 -18.24
CA PHE A 35 1.24 -9.61 -18.09
C PHE A 35 0.35 -10.00 -19.28
N LEU A 36 0.49 -9.29 -20.41
CA LEU A 36 -0.22 -9.70 -21.62
C LEU A 36 0.28 -11.08 -22.10
N PRO A 37 -0.62 -11.94 -22.65
CA PRO A 37 -2.00 -11.65 -23.01
C PRO A 37 -3.04 -11.81 -21.87
N ALA A 38 -2.67 -12.35 -20.70
CA ALA A 38 -3.61 -12.64 -19.61
C ALA A 38 -4.40 -11.38 -19.17
N THR A 39 -3.73 -10.26 -19.06
CA THR A 39 -4.33 -9.00 -18.62
C THR A 39 -5.11 -8.24 -19.69
N LYS A 40 -5.31 -8.84 -20.87
CA LYS A 40 -6.23 -8.28 -21.87
C LYS A 40 -7.68 -8.22 -21.37
N ALA A 41 -8.10 -9.22 -20.59
CA ALA A 41 -9.46 -9.36 -20.09
C ALA A 41 -9.56 -9.40 -18.56
N ILE A 42 -8.45 -9.63 -17.85
CA ILE A 42 -8.42 -9.79 -16.40
C ILE A 42 -7.48 -8.73 -15.81
N ALA A 43 -7.90 -8.09 -14.72
CA ALA A 43 -7.02 -7.20 -13.96
C ALA A 43 -5.79 -7.97 -13.45
N LYS A 44 -4.59 -7.39 -13.54
CA LYS A 44 -3.36 -8.05 -13.07
C LYS A 44 -3.44 -8.45 -11.59
N GLU A 45 -4.15 -7.67 -10.80
CA GLU A 45 -4.39 -7.87 -9.38
C GLU A 45 -5.30 -9.09 -9.11
N MET A 46 -6.04 -9.55 -10.13
CA MET A 46 -6.87 -10.75 -10.07
C MET A 46 -6.18 -12.01 -10.61
N LEU A 47 -4.94 -11.91 -11.08
CA LEU A 47 -4.15 -13.08 -11.43
C LEU A 47 -3.90 -13.90 -10.17
N PRO A 48 -4.22 -15.21 -10.15
CA PRO A 48 -4.10 -16.00 -8.94
C PRO A 48 -2.66 -16.43 -8.69
N ILE A 49 -2.32 -16.51 -7.42
CA ILE A 49 -1.17 -17.27 -6.91
C ILE A 49 -1.75 -18.58 -6.40
N VAL A 50 -1.55 -19.65 -7.15
CA VAL A 50 -2.23 -20.95 -7.04
C VAL A 50 -3.75 -20.79 -7.31
N ASP A 51 -4.57 -20.50 -6.31
CA ASP A 51 -6.03 -20.40 -6.39
C ASP A 51 -6.60 -19.10 -5.75
N ILE A 52 -5.73 -18.28 -5.15
CA ILE A 52 -6.12 -17.03 -4.49
C ILE A 52 -5.66 -15.83 -5.32
N PRO A 53 -6.54 -14.87 -5.69
CA PRO A 53 -6.16 -13.66 -6.39
C PRO A 53 -5.09 -12.85 -5.64
N THR A 54 -4.13 -12.29 -6.37
CA THR A 54 -3.02 -11.51 -5.81
C THR A 54 -3.50 -10.40 -4.86
N ILE A 55 -4.58 -9.71 -5.22
CA ILE A 55 -5.14 -8.61 -4.41
C ILE A 55 -5.60 -9.09 -3.01
N GLN A 56 -6.07 -10.33 -2.89
CA GLN A 56 -6.52 -10.87 -1.60
C GLN A 56 -5.37 -11.01 -0.61
N TYR A 57 -4.18 -11.45 -1.07
CA TYR A 57 -2.97 -11.49 -0.21
C TYR A 57 -2.59 -10.10 0.30
N ILE A 58 -2.74 -9.08 -0.54
CA ILE A 58 -2.39 -7.70 -0.19
C ILE A 58 -3.37 -7.13 0.83
N ILE A 59 -4.67 -7.40 0.66
CA ILE A 59 -5.70 -7.00 1.62
C ILE A 59 -5.52 -7.74 2.95
N GLN A 60 -5.23 -9.05 2.91
CA GLN A 60 -4.94 -9.82 4.11
C GLN A 60 -3.75 -9.25 4.88
N GLU A 61 -2.66 -8.88 4.18
CA GLU A 61 -1.52 -8.23 4.82
C GLU A 61 -1.91 -6.91 5.51
N ALA A 62 -2.76 -6.11 4.88
CA ALA A 62 -3.26 -4.86 5.45
C ALA A 62 -4.07 -5.12 6.73
N VAL A 63 -5.01 -6.05 6.69
CA VAL A 63 -5.84 -6.46 7.84
C VAL A 63 -4.98 -6.99 8.98
N ASP A 64 -4.04 -7.90 8.70
CA ASP A 64 -3.12 -8.47 9.69
C ASP A 64 -2.17 -7.41 10.28
N SER A 65 -2.01 -6.28 9.60
CA SER A 65 -1.23 -5.13 10.07
C SER A 65 -2.04 -4.16 10.94
N GLY A 66 -3.37 -4.33 11.04
CA GLY A 66 -4.26 -3.51 11.83
C GLY A 66 -4.94 -2.37 11.05
N ILE A 67 -5.00 -2.47 9.73
CA ILE A 67 -5.78 -1.56 8.87
C ILE A 67 -7.26 -1.89 9.01
N GLU A 68 -8.10 -0.86 9.14
CA GLU A 68 -9.53 -0.94 9.34
C GLU A 68 -10.33 -0.59 8.07
N GLU A 69 -9.82 0.34 7.27
CA GLU A 69 -10.46 0.84 6.06
C GLU A 69 -9.48 0.82 4.87
N ILE A 70 -9.92 0.24 3.76
CA ILE A 70 -9.09 0.10 2.56
C ILE A 70 -9.78 0.76 1.38
N LEU A 71 -9.09 1.69 0.70
CA LEU A 71 -9.55 2.28 -0.55
C LEU A 71 -8.77 1.68 -1.72
N ILE A 72 -9.47 1.02 -2.62
CA ILE A 72 -8.90 0.54 -3.88
C ILE A 72 -9.11 1.60 -4.97
N ILE A 73 -8.01 2.06 -5.56
CA ILE A 73 -8.03 3.02 -6.67
C ILE A 73 -8.00 2.24 -7.97
N THR A 74 -9.14 2.16 -8.63
CA THR A 74 -9.39 1.29 -9.80
C THR A 74 -9.65 2.09 -11.08
N ASN A 75 -9.97 1.42 -12.17
CA ASN A 75 -10.46 2.01 -13.42
C ASN A 75 -11.76 1.34 -13.89
N SER A 76 -12.33 1.80 -15.01
CA SER A 76 -13.64 1.33 -15.50
C SER A 76 -13.72 -0.16 -15.88
N ASN A 77 -12.59 -0.85 -16.05
CA ASN A 77 -12.54 -2.21 -16.60
C ASN A 77 -12.18 -3.28 -15.56
N LYS A 78 -12.23 -2.96 -14.26
CA LYS A 78 -11.73 -3.83 -13.20
C LYS A 78 -12.80 -4.30 -12.19
N HIS A 79 -14.06 -4.47 -12.65
CA HIS A 79 -15.17 -4.92 -11.80
C HIS A 79 -14.93 -6.28 -11.11
N ALA A 80 -14.05 -7.13 -11.66
CA ALA A 80 -13.74 -8.41 -11.03
C ALA A 80 -13.14 -8.27 -9.62
N MET A 81 -12.44 -7.16 -9.32
CA MET A 81 -11.94 -6.90 -7.96
C MET A 81 -13.08 -6.51 -7.01
N GLU A 82 -14.01 -5.69 -7.50
CA GLU A 82 -15.20 -5.30 -6.73
C GLU A 82 -16.02 -6.55 -6.40
N ASN A 83 -16.37 -7.34 -7.42
CA ASN A 83 -17.16 -8.57 -7.27
C ASN A 83 -16.49 -9.62 -6.37
N HIS A 84 -15.17 -9.66 -6.28
CA HIS A 84 -14.45 -10.64 -5.47
C HIS A 84 -14.65 -10.44 -3.97
N PHE A 85 -14.79 -9.19 -3.54
CA PHE A 85 -14.97 -8.81 -2.14
C PHE A 85 -16.44 -8.48 -1.80
N ASP A 86 -17.32 -8.52 -2.77
CA ASP A 86 -18.76 -8.37 -2.54
C ASP A 86 -19.45 -9.69 -2.23
N LYS A 87 -20.60 -9.63 -1.53
CA LYS A 87 -21.43 -10.81 -1.27
C LYS A 87 -22.08 -11.31 -2.55
N ASN A 88 -21.99 -12.60 -2.81
CA ASN A 88 -22.64 -13.26 -3.93
C ASN A 88 -23.75 -14.19 -3.43
N TYR A 89 -24.93 -13.63 -3.20
CA TYR A 89 -26.09 -14.35 -2.63
C TYR A 89 -26.51 -15.57 -3.44
N GLU A 90 -26.49 -15.49 -4.78
CA GLU A 90 -26.86 -16.63 -5.64
C GLU A 90 -25.89 -17.79 -5.47
N LEU A 91 -24.60 -17.53 -5.45
CA LEU A 91 -23.58 -18.55 -5.24
C LEU A 91 -23.68 -19.15 -3.84
N GLU A 92 -23.87 -18.32 -2.81
CA GLU A 92 -24.03 -18.78 -1.44
C GLU A 92 -25.22 -19.73 -1.29
N GLU A 93 -26.39 -19.39 -1.85
CA GLU A 93 -27.58 -20.24 -1.78
C GLU A 93 -27.37 -21.58 -2.51
N ARG A 94 -26.80 -21.57 -3.71
CA ARG A 94 -26.49 -22.81 -4.44
C ARG A 94 -25.49 -23.71 -3.71
N LEU A 95 -24.50 -23.14 -3.03
CA LEU A 95 -23.55 -23.90 -2.22
C LEU A 95 -24.23 -24.49 -0.98
N LYS A 96 -25.12 -23.76 -0.31
CA LYS A 96 -25.92 -24.23 0.83
C LYS A 96 -26.82 -25.40 0.41
N GLU A 97 -27.58 -25.25 -0.68
CA GLU A 97 -28.43 -26.32 -1.24
C GLU A 97 -27.63 -27.59 -1.56
N SER A 98 -26.38 -27.43 -2.00
CA SER A 98 -25.47 -28.55 -2.31
C SER A 98 -24.73 -29.11 -1.09
N GLY A 99 -24.99 -28.60 0.12
CA GLY A 99 -24.35 -29.01 1.36
C GLY A 99 -22.86 -28.60 1.50
N LYS A 100 -22.37 -27.66 0.67
CA LYS A 100 -20.96 -27.23 0.62
C LYS A 100 -20.68 -26.08 1.61
N LEU A 101 -20.93 -26.32 2.88
CA LEU A 101 -20.89 -25.27 3.92
C LEU A 101 -19.50 -24.65 4.13
N GLU A 102 -18.41 -25.43 3.95
CA GLU A 102 -17.05 -24.87 4.02
C GLU A 102 -16.78 -23.85 2.93
N GLN A 103 -17.31 -24.09 1.70
CA GLN A 103 -17.16 -23.14 0.60
C GLN A 103 -18.03 -21.89 0.83
N VAL A 104 -19.23 -22.03 1.43
CA VAL A 104 -20.04 -20.89 1.85
C VAL A 104 -19.26 -20.01 2.81
N LYS A 105 -18.68 -20.62 3.85
CA LYS A 105 -17.88 -19.90 4.83
C LYS A 105 -16.69 -19.19 4.17
N MET A 106 -15.98 -19.87 3.29
CA MET A 106 -14.83 -19.29 2.57
C MET A 106 -15.20 -18.00 1.83
N ILE A 107 -16.29 -18.00 1.03
CA ILE A 107 -16.68 -16.79 0.27
C ILE A 107 -17.24 -15.69 1.16
N GLN A 108 -17.88 -16.02 2.27
CA GLN A 108 -18.32 -15.05 3.26
C GLN A 108 -17.13 -14.43 4.01
N ASP A 109 -16.14 -15.21 4.40
CA ASP A 109 -14.91 -14.72 5.05
C ASP A 109 -14.15 -13.74 4.12
N ILE A 110 -14.17 -13.94 2.79
CA ILE A 110 -13.59 -13.01 1.82
C ILE A 110 -14.38 -11.69 1.78
N ALA A 111 -15.71 -11.76 1.72
CA ALA A 111 -16.56 -10.58 1.66
C ALA A 111 -16.53 -9.74 2.97
N ASP A 112 -16.31 -10.38 4.09
CA ASP A 112 -16.27 -9.74 5.40
C ASP A 112 -14.83 -9.42 5.88
N MET A 113 -13.82 -9.57 5.00
CA MET A 113 -12.39 -9.43 5.34
C MET A 113 -12.01 -8.03 5.82
N ALA A 114 -12.54 -6.97 5.18
CA ALA A 114 -12.26 -5.58 5.50
C ALA A 114 -13.36 -4.64 5.02
N ASN A 115 -13.39 -3.40 5.54
CA ASN A 115 -14.20 -2.33 4.95
C ASN A 115 -13.49 -1.79 3.70
N ILE A 116 -13.96 -2.19 2.52
CA ILE A 116 -13.34 -1.86 1.24
C ILE A 116 -14.17 -0.82 0.51
N TYR A 117 -13.51 0.25 0.08
CA TYR A 117 -14.07 1.33 -0.73
C TYR A 117 -13.40 1.37 -2.09
N TYR A 118 -14.08 1.90 -3.10
CA TYR A 118 -13.58 1.98 -4.47
C TYR A 118 -13.69 3.39 -5.01
N ILE A 119 -12.61 3.88 -5.63
CA ILE A 119 -12.61 5.13 -6.38
C ILE A 119 -11.94 4.92 -7.74
N ARG A 120 -12.43 5.63 -8.75
CA ARG A 120 -11.85 5.55 -10.10
C ARG A 120 -10.80 6.61 -10.33
N GLN A 121 -9.60 6.21 -10.70
CA GLN A 121 -8.64 7.09 -11.34
C GLN A 121 -9.12 7.33 -12.78
N LYS A 122 -9.74 8.47 -13.05
CA LYS A 122 -10.33 8.79 -14.37
C LYS A 122 -9.28 8.88 -15.49
N GLU A 123 -8.08 9.34 -15.16
CA GLU A 123 -6.98 9.52 -16.10
C GLU A 123 -5.71 8.84 -15.55
N PRO A 124 -5.03 8.00 -16.34
CA PRO A 124 -3.83 7.28 -15.89
C PRO A 124 -2.59 8.20 -15.90
N LYS A 125 -2.48 9.06 -14.88
CA LYS A 125 -1.38 10.05 -14.77
C LYS A 125 -0.22 9.58 -13.86
N GLY A 126 -0.15 8.29 -13.53
CA GLY A 126 0.92 7.71 -12.71
C GLY A 126 0.50 7.37 -11.28
N LEU A 127 1.45 6.80 -10.52
CA LEU A 127 1.23 6.31 -9.16
C LEU A 127 0.94 7.45 -8.18
N GLY A 128 1.70 8.55 -8.24
CA GLY A 128 1.46 9.72 -7.38
C GLY A 128 0.08 10.32 -7.60
N HIS A 129 -0.41 10.38 -8.87
CA HIS A 129 -1.78 10.80 -9.14
C HIS A 129 -2.82 9.82 -8.58
N ALA A 130 -2.58 8.51 -8.61
CA ALA A 130 -3.48 7.55 -7.98
C ALA A 130 -3.57 7.81 -6.46
N VAL A 131 -2.43 8.01 -5.80
CA VAL A 131 -2.40 8.39 -4.37
C VAL A 131 -3.16 9.70 -4.13
N LEU A 132 -2.97 10.71 -4.97
CA LEU A 132 -3.67 11.99 -4.86
C LEU A 132 -5.20 11.85 -4.96
N CYS A 133 -5.71 10.90 -5.75
CA CYS A 133 -7.15 10.61 -5.82
C CYS A 133 -7.74 10.18 -4.46
N ALA A 134 -6.93 9.71 -3.53
CA ALA A 134 -7.38 9.28 -2.21
C ALA A 134 -7.44 10.40 -1.16
N LYS A 135 -7.01 11.64 -1.49
CA LYS A 135 -6.90 12.76 -0.54
C LYS A 135 -8.16 12.96 0.31
N SER A 136 -9.34 12.97 -0.30
CA SER A 136 -10.60 13.18 0.42
C SER A 136 -10.99 12.02 1.35
N PHE A 137 -10.58 10.80 1.05
CA PHE A 137 -10.80 9.62 1.90
C PHE A 137 -9.85 9.60 3.09
N ILE A 138 -8.59 9.96 2.86
CA ILE A 138 -7.55 9.96 3.90
C ILE A 138 -7.77 11.12 4.88
N GLY A 139 -8.05 12.33 4.37
CA GLY A 139 -8.08 13.54 5.20
C GLY A 139 -6.69 13.84 5.76
N ASP A 140 -6.64 14.13 7.05
CA ASP A 140 -5.41 14.51 7.77
C ASP A 140 -4.79 13.35 8.56
N GLU A 141 -5.13 12.09 8.22
CA GLU A 141 -4.63 10.90 8.90
C GLU A 141 -3.39 10.32 8.20
N PRO A 142 -2.45 9.69 8.95
CA PRO A 142 -1.42 8.85 8.35
C PRO A 142 -2.06 7.62 7.71
N PHE A 143 -1.49 7.14 6.61
CA PHE A 143 -2.07 6.05 5.85
C PHE A 143 -1.02 5.14 5.23
N ALA A 144 -1.41 3.92 4.94
CA ALA A 144 -0.59 2.96 4.22
C ALA A 144 -0.84 3.01 2.72
N VAL A 145 0.19 2.71 1.93
CA VAL A 145 0.07 2.42 0.48
C VAL A 145 0.64 1.03 0.23
N LEU A 146 -0.16 0.17 -0.42
CA LEU A 146 0.26 -1.16 -0.84
C LEU A 146 0.05 -1.27 -2.35
N LEU A 147 1.11 -1.58 -3.11
CA LEU A 147 0.96 -1.80 -4.54
C LEU A 147 0.22 -3.12 -4.81
N GLY A 148 -0.77 -3.06 -5.70
CA GLY A 148 -1.74 -4.15 -5.94
C GLY A 148 -1.16 -5.38 -6.66
N ASP A 149 0.09 -5.37 -7.05
CA ASP A 149 0.79 -6.46 -7.74
C ASP A 149 2.13 -6.88 -7.08
N ASP A 150 2.40 -6.39 -5.87
CA ASP A 150 3.60 -6.71 -5.12
C ASP A 150 3.24 -7.47 -3.83
N VAL A 151 3.40 -8.79 -3.83
CA VAL A 151 3.11 -9.65 -2.67
C VAL A 151 4.36 -9.86 -1.84
N VAL A 152 4.32 -9.42 -0.60
CA VAL A 152 5.41 -9.61 0.37
C VAL A 152 5.01 -10.64 1.39
N VAL A 153 5.77 -11.73 1.49
CA VAL A 153 5.49 -12.83 2.41
C VAL A 153 6.57 -12.93 3.47
N ASN A 154 6.17 -12.87 4.73
CA ASN A 154 7.03 -13.21 5.86
C ASN A 154 6.44 -14.43 6.60
N LYS A 155 7.02 -15.61 6.39
CA LYS A 155 6.49 -16.87 6.93
C LYS A 155 6.60 -17.01 8.45
N GLU A 156 7.54 -16.31 9.07
CA GLU A 156 7.90 -16.52 10.48
C GLU A 156 7.85 -15.24 11.31
N GLY A 157 7.15 -14.20 10.83
CA GLY A 157 7.15 -12.92 11.50
C GLY A 157 5.99 -12.01 11.14
N LYS A 158 6.08 -10.77 11.59
CA LYS A 158 5.08 -9.75 11.35
C LYS A 158 5.00 -9.41 9.87
N PRO A 159 3.80 -9.11 9.33
CA PRO A 159 3.64 -8.60 7.97
C PRO A 159 4.58 -7.41 7.69
N ALA A 160 4.98 -7.24 6.43
CA ALA A 160 5.86 -6.13 6.07
C ALA A 160 5.26 -4.77 6.42
N LEU A 161 3.99 -4.56 6.10
CA LEU A 161 3.30 -3.31 6.45
C LEU A 161 3.29 -3.07 7.98
N LYS A 162 3.06 -4.11 8.79
CA LYS A 162 3.10 -3.97 10.27
C LYS A 162 4.45 -3.48 10.76
N GLN A 163 5.54 -3.96 10.15
CA GLN A 163 6.89 -3.50 10.50
C GLN A 163 7.09 -2.01 10.17
N LEU A 164 6.53 -1.52 9.06
CA LEU A 164 6.58 -0.10 8.70
C LEU A 164 5.74 0.75 9.66
N ILE A 165 4.53 0.31 10.01
CA ILE A 165 3.66 0.99 10.98
C ILE A 165 4.37 1.16 12.32
N GLU A 166 5.03 0.12 12.82
CA GLU A 166 5.80 0.19 14.07
C GLU A 166 6.97 1.18 14.01
N GLN A 167 7.56 1.42 12.83
CA GLN A 167 8.57 2.47 12.67
C GLN A 167 7.94 3.87 12.60
N TYR A 168 6.81 4.01 11.90
CA TYR A 168 6.04 5.25 11.91
C TYR A 168 5.64 5.66 13.34
N GLU A 169 5.13 4.74 14.14
CA GLU A 169 4.74 5.00 15.55
C GLU A 169 5.91 5.52 16.40
N LYS A 170 7.15 5.15 16.06
CA LYS A 170 8.37 5.61 16.77
C LYS A 170 8.92 6.93 16.25
N THR A 171 8.70 7.24 14.99
CA THR A 171 9.37 8.37 14.32
C THR A 171 8.42 9.50 13.94
N SER A 172 7.11 9.22 13.86
CA SER A 172 6.07 10.11 13.32
C SER A 172 6.41 10.64 11.91
N ALA A 173 7.24 9.93 11.16
CA ALA A 173 7.69 10.30 9.83
C ALA A 173 7.25 9.23 8.81
N SER A 174 7.09 9.63 7.56
CA SER A 174 6.83 8.70 6.46
C SER A 174 7.90 7.60 6.41
N VAL A 175 7.47 6.34 6.22
CA VAL A 175 8.32 5.15 6.19
C VAL A 175 8.11 4.41 4.88
N ILE A 176 9.20 4.07 4.20
CA ILE A 176 9.18 3.34 2.92
C ILE A 176 9.84 1.98 3.11
N GLY A 177 9.17 0.93 2.65
CA GLY A 177 9.75 -0.41 2.59
C GLY A 177 10.81 -0.50 1.49
N VAL A 178 12.00 -1.01 1.82
CA VAL A 178 13.09 -1.20 0.86
C VAL A 178 13.69 -2.59 0.96
N GLN A 179 14.28 -3.04 -0.13
CA GLN A 179 15.06 -4.28 -0.20
C GLN A 179 16.38 -4.05 -0.92
N THR A 180 17.39 -4.84 -0.59
CA THR A 180 18.63 -4.83 -1.35
C THR A 180 18.46 -5.64 -2.63
N VAL A 181 18.82 -5.06 -3.78
CA VAL A 181 18.79 -5.72 -5.08
C VAL A 181 20.19 -5.79 -5.69
N ASP A 182 20.39 -6.69 -6.65
CA ASP A 182 21.63 -6.75 -7.42
C ASP A 182 21.86 -5.42 -8.18
N LYS A 183 23.11 -5.00 -8.27
CA LYS A 183 23.49 -3.76 -8.96
C LYS A 183 22.95 -3.68 -10.40
N LYS A 184 22.89 -4.81 -11.12
CA LYS A 184 22.35 -4.89 -12.49
C LYS A 184 20.85 -4.61 -12.59
N ASP A 185 20.11 -4.76 -11.46
CA ASP A 185 18.66 -4.66 -11.41
C ASP A 185 18.16 -3.30 -10.90
N VAL A 186 19.05 -2.40 -10.42
CA VAL A 186 18.64 -1.09 -9.88
C VAL A 186 17.84 -0.25 -10.86
N SER A 187 18.09 -0.38 -12.16
CA SER A 187 17.36 0.34 -13.21
C SER A 187 15.89 -0.10 -13.40
N LYS A 188 15.43 -1.10 -12.65
CA LYS A 188 14.04 -1.60 -12.68
C LYS A 188 13.18 -0.95 -11.61
N TYR A 189 13.75 -0.30 -10.60
CA TYR A 189 13.12 0.15 -9.37
C TYR A 189 13.41 1.61 -9.06
N GLY A 190 12.59 2.21 -8.19
CA GLY A 190 12.99 3.40 -7.46
C GLY A 190 14.09 3.06 -6.47
N ILE A 191 15.18 3.81 -6.48
CA ILE A 191 16.35 3.57 -5.62
C ILE A 191 16.49 4.72 -4.64
N VAL A 192 16.54 4.40 -3.34
CA VAL A 192 16.68 5.41 -2.30
C VAL A 192 18.13 5.78 -2.04
N GLU A 193 18.36 7.05 -1.62
CA GLU A 193 19.64 7.52 -1.14
C GLU A 193 19.66 7.56 0.40
N PRO A 194 20.45 6.68 1.05
CA PRO A 194 20.63 6.72 2.49
C PRO A 194 21.41 7.97 2.94
N SER A 195 20.98 8.56 4.06
CA SER A 195 21.70 9.69 4.66
C SER A 195 23.09 9.29 5.15
N LYS A 196 24.12 10.00 4.70
CA LYS A 196 25.50 9.82 5.17
C LYS A 196 25.73 10.38 6.58
N SER A 197 24.93 11.36 7.00
CA SER A 197 25.05 12.03 8.30
C SER A 197 24.30 11.32 9.43
N HIS A 198 23.44 10.34 9.11
CA HIS A 198 22.63 9.62 10.07
C HIS A 198 22.85 8.11 9.85
N PRO A 199 23.68 7.47 10.68
CA PRO A 199 23.94 6.03 10.52
C PRO A 199 22.65 5.22 10.75
N ALA A 200 22.56 4.08 10.10
CA ALA A 200 21.45 3.16 10.25
C ALA A 200 21.29 2.71 11.71
N LYS A 201 20.05 2.65 12.20
CA LYS A 201 19.70 2.06 13.49
C LYS A 201 19.00 0.72 13.24
N GLY A 202 19.73 -0.37 13.27
CA GLY A 202 19.24 -1.68 12.90
C GLY A 202 18.80 -1.70 11.42
N ARG A 203 17.52 -1.95 11.17
CA ARG A 203 16.91 -1.94 9.83
C ARG A 203 16.39 -0.57 9.39
N LEU A 204 16.40 0.44 10.27
CA LEU A 204 15.89 1.76 9.96
C LEU A 204 17.02 2.66 9.43
N VAL A 205 16.82 3.22 8.24
CA VAL A 205 17.78 4.10 7.57
C VAL A 205 17.08 5.40 7.22
N LYS A 206 17.68 6.54 7.56
CA LYS A 206 17.18 7.85 7.13
C LYS A 206 17.52 8.06 5.67
N LEU A 207 16.52 8.49 4.89
CA LEU A 207 16.66 8.76 3.47
C LEU A 207 16.84 10.26 3.23
N THR A 208 17.56 10.62 2.17
CA THR A 208 17.74 12.00 1.70
C THR A 208 17.10 12.23 0.35
N ASP A 209 17.03 11.19 -0.50
CA ASP A 209 16.47 11.30 -1.84
C ASP A 209 16.02 9.92 -2.36
N MET A 210 15.30 9.94 -3.49
CA MET A 210 14.88 8.75 -4.22
C MET A 210 14.89 9.04 -5.73
N VAL A 211 15.46 8.12 -6.51
CA VAL A 211 15.57 8.24 -7.97
C VAL A 211 14.83 7.09 -8.63
N GLU A 212 13.82 7.41 -9.45
CA GLU A 212 13.07 6.41 -10.20
C GLU A 212 13.88 5.86 -11.37
N LYS A 213 14.10 4.55 -11.39
CA LYS A 213 14.77 3.77 -12.43
C LYS A 213 16.10 4.42 -12.93
N PRO A 214 17.05 4.67 -12.03
CA PRO A 214 18.31 5.28 -12.41
C PRO A 214 19.11 4.37 -13.36
N ALA A 215 19.96 4.96 -14.19
CA ALA A 215 21.00 4.17 -14.84
C ALA A 215 21.91 3.51 -13.78
N VAL A 216 22.42 2.32 -14.07
CA VAL A 216 23.20 1.51 -13.11
C VAL A 216 24.37 2.29 -12.49
N GLU A 217 25.02 3.15 -13.29
CA GLU A 217 26.17 3.96 -12.90
C GLU A 217 25.78 5.17 -12.03
N LYS A 218 24.48 5.56 -12.07
CA LYS A 218 23.96 6.74 -11.37
C LYS A 218 23.11 6.37 -10.14
N ALA A 219 22.91 5.09 -9.89
CA ALA A 219 22.13 4.63 -8.75
C ALA A 219 22.81 5.03 -7.43
N PRO A 220 22.12 5.74 -6.52
CA PRO A 220 22.71 6.22 -5.27
C PRO A 220 23.01 5.09 -4.27
N SER A 221 22.33 3.96 -4.42
CA SER A 221 22.50 2.76 -3.59
C SER A 221 22.00 1.50 -4.31
N GLN A 222 21.90 0.38 -3.60
CA GLN A 222 21.22 -0.84 -4.04
C GLN A 222 19.92 -1.08 -3.26
N LEU A 223 19.42 -0.09 -2.51
CA LEU A 223 18.18 -0.18 -1.78
C LEU A 223 17.02 0.23 -2.69
N ALA A 224 16.31 -0.77 -3.18
CA ALA A 224 15.15 -0.61 -4.05
C ALA A 224 13.87 -0.48 -3.22
N VAL A 225 12.97 0.39 -3.66
CA VAL A 225 11.66 0.57 -3.04
C VAL A 225 10.81 -0.67 -3.26
N LEU A 226 10.23 -1.18 -2.17
CA LEU A 226 9.14 -2.14 -2.18
C LEU A 226 7.80 -1.40 -2.27
N GLY A 227 6.79 -2.08 -2.76
CA GLY A 227 5.44 -1.53 -2.86
C GLY A 227 4.71 -1.35 -1.53
N ARG A 228 5.41 -0.97 -0.47
CA ARG A 228 4.87 -0.76 0.88
C ARG A 228 5.35 0.56 1.46
N TYR A 229 4.38 1.43 1.82
CA TYR A 229 4.65 2.75 2.37
C TYR A 229 3.70 3.02 3.55
N VAL A 230 4.18 3.76 4.53
CA VAL A 230 3.37 4.51 5.48
C VAL A 230 3.67 5.97 5.26
N LEU A 231 2.67 6.76 4.90
CA LEU A 231 2.83 8.15 4.51
C LEU A 231 2.05 9.06 5.46
N THR A 232 2.55 10.25 5.64
CA THR A 232 1.86 11.33 6.32
C THR A 232 1.08 12.18 5.31
N PRO A 233 0.00 12.89 5.71
CA PRO A 233 -0.88 13.60 4.78
C PRO A 233 -0.19 14.75 4.02
N GLU A 234 0.96 15.24 4.49
CA GLU A 234 1.76 16.27 3.80
C GLU A 234 2.17 15.84 2.39
N ILE A 235 2.18 14.55 2.09
CA ILE A 235 2.46 14.04 0.75
C ILE A 235 1.48 14.60 -0.30
N PHE A 236 0.24 14.89 0.09
CA PHE A 236 -0.76 15.42 -0.85
C PHE A 236 -0.38 16.81 -1.36
N GLU A 237 0.18 17.68 -0.52
CA GLU A 237 0.64 19.02 -0.94
C GLU A 237 1.79 18.92 -1.95
N LEU A 238 2.70 17.96 -1.73
CA LEU A 238 3.80 17.69 -2.65
C LEU A 238 3.27 17.16 -3.98
N LEU A 239 2.34 16.21 -3.97
CA LEU A 239 1.75 15.62 -5.19
C LEU A 239 0.91 16.61 -5.99
N GLU A 240 0.27 17.60 -5.35
CA GLU A 240 -0.49 18.66 -6.03
C GLU A 240 0.41 19.63 -6.81
N THR A 241 1.62 19.86 -6.33
CA THR A 241 2.58 20.80 -6.91
C THR A 241 3.64 20.14 -7.78
N GLN A 242 3.80 18.82 -7.67
CA GLN A 242 4.81 18.06 -8.39
C GLN A 242 4.52 18.05 -9.90
N GLY A 243 5.57 18.35 -10.68
CA GLY A 243 5.54 18.21 -12.14
C GLY A 243 5.58 16.74 -12.59
N LYS A 244 5.40 16.53 -13.90
CA LYS A 244 5.54 15.21 -14.51
C LYS A 244 7.01 14.77 -14.49
N GLY A 245 7.27 13.58 -13.96
CA GLY A 245 8.57 12.92 -13.90
C GLY A 245 8.82 11.97 -15.07
N ALA A 246 9.55 10.90 -14.80
CA ALA A 246 9.86 9.87 -15.78
C ALA A 246 8.60 9.29 -16.44
N GLY A 247 8.63 9.14 -17.76
CA GLY A 247 7.47 8.66 -18.55
C GLY A 247 6.30 9.64 -18.67
N GLY A 248 6.43 10.88 -18.22
CA GLY A 248 5.36 11.88 -18.24
C GLY A 248 4.29 11.67 -17.15
N GLU A 249 4.60 10.87 -16.14
CA GLU A 249 3.73 10.51 -15.02
C GLU A 249 4.06 11.30 -13.75
N ILE A 250 3.06 11.49 -12.88
CA ILE A 250 3.27 11.98 -11.52
C ILE A 250 3.75 10.78 -10.69
N GLN A 251 4.99 10.82 -10.27
CA GLN A 251 5.60 9.77 -9.43
C GLN A 251 5.21 9.96 -7.95
N LEU A 252 5.33 8.90 -7.16
CA LEU A 252 5.15 8.95 -5.71
C LEU A 252 6.49 9.12 -5.03
#